data_bd672bcc173480a7682a96e2213d70ea
#
_entry.id   bd672bcc173480a7682a96e2213d70ea
#
_cell.length_a   1.000
_cell.length_b   1.000
_cell.length_c   1.000
_cell.angle_alpha   90.00
_cell.angle_beta   90.00
_cell.angle_gamma   90.00
#
_symmetry.space_group_name_H-M   'P 1'
#
loop_
_entity.id
_entity.type
_entity.pdbx_description
1 polymer ?
#
loop_
_entity_poly.entity_id
_entity_poly.type
_entity_poly.pdbx_seq_one_letter_code
_entity_poly.pdbx_strand_id
1 'polypeptide(L)'
;YLRTTTSKNAYFSRIKAADKKKLREQLALLDMGLEDRMKQPVGLLSGGQRQALTLLMATMVTPKILLLDEHTAALDPATAEKVLNLTKKIVSEQNITCLMVTHNMHQALELGNRTLMMDSGNIVLDVSGEEREKMSVDDLLEQFAVRAGKALDNDRILFSKVEA
;
A
#
# COMPACT_ATOMS: atom_id res chain seq x y z
N TYR A 1 19.19 -4.33 -7.69
CA TYR A 1 20.60 -4.68 -7.45
C TYR A 1 21.34 -3.63 -6.61
N LEU A 2 21.29 -2.34 -7.00
CA LEU A 2 21.97 -1.27 -6.25
C LEU A 2 21.52 -1.16 -4.78
N ARG A 3 20.26 -1.47 -4.47
CA ARG A 3 19.75 -1.46 -3.09
C ARG A 3 20.31 -2.58 -2.21
N THR A 4 20.74 -3.67 -2.82
CA THR A 4 21.21 -4.88 -2.11
C THR A 4 22.73 -5.03 -2.10
N THR A 5 23.44 -4.19 -2.85
CA THR A 5 24.90 -4.24 -2.93
C THR A 5 25.54 -3.18 -2.04
N THR A 6 26.56 -3.58 -1.29
CA THR A 6 27.39 -2.70 -0.47
C THR A 6 28.67 -2.23 -1.18
N SER A 7 28.89 -2.67 -2.42
CA SER A 7 30.09 -2.33 -3.18
C SER A 7 30.10 -0.86 -3.59
N LYS A 8 31.19 -0.14 -3.29
CA LYS A 8 31.39 1.26 -3.72
C LYS A 8 31.38 1.45 -5.25
N ASN A 9 31.63 0.37 -6.00
CA ASN A 9 31.69 0.38 -7.48
C ASN A 9 30.42 -0.24 -8.13
N ALA A 10 29.31 -0.31 -7.40
CA ALA A 10 28.08 -0.94 -7.86
C ALA A 10 27.52 -0.36 -9.17
N TYR A 11 27.71 0.95 -9.39
CA TYR A 11 27.25 1.63 -10.61
C TYR A 11 27.96 1.18 -11.89
N PHE A 12 29.20 0.69 -11.78
CA PHE A 12 30.02 0.28 -12.92
C PHE A 12 30.20 -1.23 -13.04
N SER A 13 29.70 -1.99 -12.05
CA SER A 13 29.83 -3.44 -12.04
C SER A 13 28.68 -4.12 -12.79
N ARG A 14 29.01 -5.13 -13.63
CA ARG A 14 28.00 -6.03 -14.17
C ARG A 14 27.36 -6.84 -13.05
N ILE A 15 26.02 -7.03 -13.12
CA ILE A 15 25.29 -7.93 -12.21
C ILE A 15 25.88 -9.33 -12.34
N LYS A 16 26.36 -9.89 -11.24
CA LYS A 16 26.94 -11.25 -11.17
C LYS A 16 25.87 -12.29 -11.49
N ALA A 17 26.26 -13.43 -12.04
CA ALA A 17 25.33 -14.51 -12.39
C ALA A 17 24.53 -15.00 -11.16
N ALA A 18 25.16 -15.09 -9.98
CA ALA A 18 24.51 -15.45 -8.75
C ALA A 18 23.41 -14.45 -8.32
N ASP A 19 23.72 -13.14 -8.43
CA ASP A 19 22.74 -12.08 -8.10
C ASP A 19 21.56 -12.10 -9.08
N LYS A 20 21.83 -12.34 -10.35
CA LYS A 20 20.81 -12.47 -11.37
C LYS A 20 19.88 -13.66 -11.12
N LYS A 21 20.44 -14.80 -10.68
CA LYS A 21 19.66 -15.97 -10.29
C LYS A 21 18.74 -15.64 -9.11
N LYS A 22 19.31 -15.03 -8.06
CA LYS A 22 18.54 -14.59 -6.87
C LYS A 22 17.41 -13.61 -7.20
N LEU A 23 17.68 -12.62 -8.06
CA LEU A 23 16.65 -11.69 -8.52
C LEU A 23 15.54 -12.38 -9.32
N ARG A 24 15.90 -13.38 -10.14
CA ARG A 24 14.91 -14.18 -10.89
C ARG A 24 14.01 -14.97 -9.94
N GLU A 25 14.57 -15.59 -8.92
CA GLU A 25 13.81 -16.31 -7.89
C GLU A 25 12.85 -15.37 -7.15
N GLN A 26 13.28 -14.17 -6.81
CA GLN A 26 12.41 -13.17 -6.17
C GLN A 26 11.28 -12.68 -7.09
N LEU A 27 11.57 -12.51 -8.40
CA LEU A 27 10.54 -12.16 -9.38
C LEU A 27 9.52 -13.28 -9.57
N ALA A 28 9.95 -14.54 -9.53
CA ALA A 28 9.05 -15.70 -9.63
C ALA A 28 8.04 -15.76 -8.46
N LEU A 29 8.42 -15.27 -7.26
CA LEU A 29 7.50 -15.20 -6.12
C LEU A 29 6.31 -14.25 -6.34
N LEU A 30 6.41 -13.33 -7.32
CA LEU A 30 5.32 -12.41 -7.65
C LEU A 30 4.20 -13.08 -8.47
N ASP A 31 4.45 -14.25 -9.03
CA ASP A 31 3.50 -15.02 -9.87
C ASP A 31 2.90 -14.20 -11.02
N MET A 32 3.74 -13.40 -11.69
CA MET A 32 3.34 -12.51 -12.79
C MET A 32 4.16 -12.69 -14.08
N GLY A 33 4.99 -13.74 -14.16
CA GLY A 33 5.86 -14.03 -15.30
C GLY A 33 6.98 -13.01 -15.51
N LEU A 34 7.36 -12.28 -14.45
CA LEU A 34 8.42 -11.26 -14.52
C LEU A 34 9.81 -11.85 -14.54
N GLU A 35 9.98 -13.06 -14.02
CA GLU A 35 11.22 -13.83 -14.02
C GLU A 35 11.75 -14.12 -15.43
N ASP A 36 10.86 -14.21 -16.41
CA ASP A 36 11.21 -14.43 -17.82
C ASP A 36 11.38 -13.13 -18.61
N ARG A 37 10.99 -12.00 -18.01
CA ARG A 37 10.99 -10.67 -18.63
C ARG A 37 12.07 -9.73 -18.09
N MET A 38 13.11 -10.24 -17.41
CA MET A 38 14.17 -9.44 -16.77
C MET A 38 14.94 -8.48 -17.69
N LYS A 39 14.88 -8.69 -19.01
CA LYS A 39 15.51 -7.79 -20.00
C LYS A 39 14.52 -6.84 -20.66
N GLN A 40 13.24 -7.00 -20.39
CA GLN A 40 12.19 -6.18 -20.99
C GLN A 40 12.17 -4.79 -20.33
N PRO A 41 12.05 -3.70 -21.11
CA PRO A 41 11.83 -2.37 -20.57
C PRO A 41 10.56 -2.31 -19.69
N VAL A 42 10.65 -1.65 -18.53
CA VAL A 42 9.55 -1.53 -17.58
C VAL A 42 8.28 -0.91 -18.19
N GLY A 43 8.45 0.00 -19.16
CA GLY A 43 7.33 0.61 -19.87
C GLY A 43 6.45 -0.36 -20.66
N LEU A 44 6.95 -1.57 -20.97
CA LEU A 44 6.21 -2.62 -21.68
C LEU A 44 5.51 -3.61 -20.73
N LEU A 45 5.63 -3.42 -19.43
CA LEU A 45 4.93 -4.20 -18.41
C LEU A 45 3.49 -3.69 -18.25
N SER A 46 2.56 -4.59 -17.88
CA SER A 46 1.21 -4.19 -17.50
C SER A 46 1.22 -3.34 -16.21
N GLY A 47 0.10 -2.66 -15.93
CA GLY A 47 -0.06 -1.89 -14.69
C GLY A 47 0.23 -2.72 -13.45
N GLY A 48 -0.39 -3.89 -13.31
CA GLY A 48 -0.19 -4.81 -12.19
C GLY A 48 1.24 -5.33 -12.08
N GLN A 49 1.86 -5.67 -13.21
CA GLN A 49 3.27 -6.09 -13.23
C GLN A 49 4.21 -4.99 -12.73
N ARG A 50 3.94 -3.72 -13.11
CA ARG A 50 4.71 -2.58 -12.60
C ARG A 50 4.51 -2.38 -11.10
N GLN A 51 3.27 -2.50 -10.61
CA GLN A 51 2.97 -2.38 -9.16
C GLN A 51 3.64 -3.48 -8.35
N ALA A 52 3.53 -4.74 -8.78
CA ALA A 52 4.20 -5.86 -8.12
C ALA A 52 5.74 -5.69 -8.10
N LEU A 53 6.32 -5.27 -9.23
CA LEU A 53 7.75 -4.97 -9.32
C LEU A 53 8.15 -3.83 -8.37
N THR A 54 7.36 -2.77 -8.30
CA THR A 54 7.61 -1.63 -7.40
C THR A 54 7.55 -2.07 -5.94
N LEU A 55 6.56 -2.87 -5.57
CA LEU A 55 6.42 -3.45 -4.23
C LEU A 55 7.63 -4.32 -3.87
N LEU A 56 8.04 -5.23 -4.76
CA LEU A 56 9.24 -6.03 -4.57
C LEU A 56 10.47 -5.14 -4.37
N MET A 57 10.67 -4.13 -5.22
CA MET A 57 11.80 -3.19 -5.10
C MET A 57 11.78 -2.42 -3.78
N ALA A 58 10.61 -2.04 -3.27
CA ALA A 58 10.46 -1.34 -1.99
C ALA A 58 10.80 -2.23 -0.80
N THR A 59 10.59 -3.55 -0.93
CA THR A 59 10.70 -4.54 0.15
C THR A 59 11.90 -5.50 0.04
N MET A 60 12.72 -5.39 -1.02
CA MET A 60 13.97 -6.17 -1.18
C MET A 60 14.93 -6.01 0.00
N VAL A 61 14.96 -4.84 0.59
CA VAL A 61 15.57 -4.58 1.89
C VAL A 61 14.43 -4.16 2.79
N THR A 62 14.14 -4.96 3.83
CA THR A 62 12.99 -4.75 4.70
C THR A 62 12.97 -3.33 5.25
N PRO A 63 11.98 -2.49 4.88
CA PRO A 63 11.88 -1.13 5.36
C PRO A 63 11.32 -1.12 6.80
N LYS A 64 11.61 -0.06 7.55
CA LYS A 64 10.97 0.17 8.87
C LYS A 64 9.48 0.48 8.74
N ILE A 65 9.09 1.14 7.66
CA ILE A 65 7.71 1.46 7.32
C ILE A 65 7.53 1.41 5.80
N LEU A 66 6.41 0.86 5.36
CA LEU A 66 5.97 0.85 3.97
C LEU A 66 4.75 1.76 3.83
N LEU A 67 4.83 2.75 2.95
CA LEU A 67 3.73 3.66 2.64
C LEU A 67 3.16 3.29 1.27
N LEU A 68 1.87 3.00 1.21
CA LEU A 68 1.14 2.64 0.00
C LEU A 68 -0.01 3.62 -0.20
N ASP A 69 0.04 4.38 -1.27
CA ASP A 69 -0.99 5.35 -1.61
C ASP A 69 -1.75 4.87 -2.85
N GLU A 70 -3.00 4.43 -2.64
CA GLU A 70 -3.92 3.92 -3.67
C GLU A 70 -3.28 3.00 -4.72
N HIS A 71 -2.33 2.18 -4.31
CA HIS A 71 -1.42 1.44 -5.20
C HIS A 71 -2.11 0.43 -6.13
N THR A 72 -3.42 0.19 -5.97
CA THR A 72 -4.22 -0.70 -6.82
C THR A 72 -5.35 0.01 -7.56
N ALA A 73 -5.55 1.32 -7.36
CA ALA A 73 -6.71 2.05 -7.89
C ALA A 73 -6.82 2.04 -9.43
N ALA A 74 -5.68 2.02 -10.13
CA ALA A 74 -5.62 2.03 -11.60
C ALA A 74 -5.59 0.61 -12.23
N LEU A 75 -5.85 -0.43 -11.45
CA LEU A 75 -5.82 -1.83 -11.91
C LEU A 75 -7.23 -2.37 -12.09
N ASP A 76 -7.38 -3.33 -13.01
CA ASP A 76 -8.61 -4.13 -13.08
C ASP A 76 -8.79 -4.96 -11.79
N PRO A 77 -10.03 -5.33 -11.43
CA PRO A 77 -10.33 -5.98 -10.16
C PRO A 77 -9.51 -7.24 -9.88
N ALA A 78 -9.34 -8.12 -10.87
CA ALA A 78 -8.61 -9.38 -10.70
C ALA A 78 -7.10 -9.13 -10.48
N THR A 79 -6.52 -8.16 -11.17
CA THR A 79 -5.12 -7.76 -10.98
C THR A 79 -4.93 -7.03 -9.66
N ALA A 80 -5.87 -6.15 -9.26
CA ALA A 80 -5.85 -5.46 -7.98
C ALA A 80 -5.83 -6.46 -6.82
N GLU A 81 -6.69 -7.48 -6.85
CA GLU A 81 -6.74 -8.53 -5.84
C GLU A 81 -5.41 -9.30 -5.72
N LYS A 82 -4.80 -9.66 -6.85
CA LYS A 82 -3.47 -10.31 -6.86
C LYS A 82 -2.40 -9.43 -6.20
N VAL A 83 -2.37 -8.14 -6.52
CA VAL A 83 -1.40 -7.20 -5.94
C VAL A 83 -1.65 -7.01 -4.44
N LEU A 84 -2.91 -6.94 -4.00
CA LEU A 84 -3.28 -6.85 -2.58
C LEU A 84 -2.87 -8.10 -1.81
N ASN A 85 -3.13 -9.30 -2.35
CA ASN A 85 -2.72 -10.55 -1.72
C ASN A 85 -1.20 -10.67 -1.62
N LEU A 86 -0.47 -10.23 -2.65
CA LEU A 86 0.98 -10.12 -2.61
C LEU A 86 1.45 -9.14 -1.55
N THR A 87 0.80 -7.97 -1.42
CA THR A 87 1.10 -6.98 -0.39
C THR A 87 0.91 -7.56 1.01
N LYS A 88 -0.24 -8.20 1.28
CA LYS A 88 -0.51 -8.90 2.54
C LYS A 88 0.59 -9.89 2.87
N LYS A 89 0.95 -10.74 1.91
CA LYS A 89 1.98 -11.76 2.07
C LYS A 89 3.33 -11.16 2.46
N ILE A 90 3.82 -10.17 1.68
CA ILE A 90 5.12 -9.53 1.93
C ILE A 90 5.13 -8.82 3.28
N VAL A 91 4.09 -8.06 3.61
CA VAL A 91 3.99 -7.31 4.87
C VAL A 91 4.00 -8.25 6.07
N SER A 92 3.24 -9.37 6.02
CA SER A 92 3.18 -10.34 7.11
C SER A 92 4.47 -11.16 7.24
N GLU A 93 5.02 -11.68 6.15
CA GLU A 93 6.24 -12.51 6.18
C GLU A 93 7.47 -11.73 6.64
N GLN A 94 7.57 -10.45 6.29
CA GLN A 94 8.69 -9.59 6.67
C GLN A 94 8.40 -8.74 7.92
N ASN A 95 7.22 -8.87 8.51
CA ASN A 95 6.79 -8.14 9.71
C ASN A 95 6.94 -6.61 9.57
N ILE A 96 6.53 -6.08 8.42
CA ILE A 96 6.67 -4.66 8.06
C ILE A 96 5.52 -3.85 8.65
N THR A 97 5.83 -2.72 9.29
CA THR A 97 4.80 -1.70 9.59
C THR A 97 4.35 -1.08 8.27
N CYS A 98 3.05 -1.19 7.95
CA CYS A 98 2.49 -0.69 6.70
C CYS A 98 1.39 0.33 6.96
N LEU A 99 1.47 1.48 6.30
CA LEU A 99 0.38 2.44 6.20
C LEU A 99 -0.13 2.45 4.77
N MET A 100 -1.39 2.08 4.58
CA MET A 100 -2.03 2.04 3.27
C MET A 100 -3.18 3.02 3.20
N VAL A 101 -3.18 3.85 2.16
CA VAL A 101 -4.30 4.73 1.81
C VAL A 101 -5.14 4.05 0.74
N THR A 102 -6.44 4.01 0.94
CA THR A 102 -7.43 3.49 -0.02
C THR A 102 -8.75 4.23 0.12
N HIS A 103 -9.46 4.39 -0.98
CA HIS A 103 -10.85 4.87 -0.99
C HIS A 103 -11.86 3.71 -0.99
N ASN A 104 -11.40 2.47 -0.99
CA ASN A 104 -12.25 1.28 -0.96
C ASN A 104 -12.49 0.85 0.49
N MET A 105 -13.73 1.00 0.96
CA MET A 105 -14.14 0.72 2.35
C MET A 105 -14.00 -0.77 2.74
N HIS A 106 -14.21 -1.69 1.80
CA HIS A 106 -13.96 -3.11 2.03
C HIS A 106 -12.48 -3.38 2.30
N GLN A 107 -11.59 -2.80 1.48
CA GLN A 107 -10.15 -2.91 1.71
C GLN A 107 -9.72 -2.29 3.03
N ALA A 108 -10.33 -1.14 3.41
CA ALA A 108 -10.01 -0.47 4.66
C ALA A 108 -10.37 -1.31 5.91
N LEU A 109 -11.38 -2.19 5.82
CA LEU A 109 -11.74 -3.13 6.89
C LEU A 109 -11.07 -4.51 6.75
N GLU A 110 -10.78 -4.95 5.54
CA GLU A 110 -10.17 -6.27 5.32
C GLU A 110 -8.66 -6.27 5.57
N LEU A 111 -7.98 -5.15 5.24
CA LEU A 111 -6.53 -5.05 5.29
C LEU A 111 -6.06 -4.37 6.59
N GLY A 112 -4.95 -4.87 7.14
CA GLY A 112 -4.36 -4.31 8.36
C GLY A 112 -5.15 -4.64 9.63
N ASN A 113 -4.76 -4.02 10.74
CA ASN A 113 -5.31 -4.23 12.09
C ASN A 113 -5.85 -2.94 12.74
N ARG A 114 -5.75 -1.81 12.06
CA ARG A 114 -6.27 -0.51 12.48
C ARG A 114 -6.76 0.25 11.26
N THR A 115 -7.93 0.88 11.36
CA THR A 115 -8.51 1.69 10.30
C THR A 115 -8.66 3.12 10.78
N LEU A 116 -8.05 4.04 10.02
CA LEU A 116 -8.16 5.47 10.22
C LEU A 116 -9.02 6.05 9.10
N MET A 117 -9.93 6.94 9.43
CA MET A 117 -10.70 7.71 8.46
C MET A 117 -10.39 9.17 8.61
N MET A 118 -10.12 9.82 7.50
CA MET A 118 -9.70 11.23 7.48
C MET A 118 -10.71 12.07 6.70
N ASP A 119 -10.98 13.25 7.23
CA ASP A 119 -11.74 14.29 6.53
C ASP A 119 -11.10 15.65 6.81
N SER A 120 -10.94 16.46 5.76
CA SER A 120 -10.43 17.84 5.84
C SER A 120 -9.13 17.97 6.67
N GLY A 121 -8.22 16.98 6.55
CA GLY A 121 -6.93 16.96 7.26
C GLY A 121 -7.00 16.44 8.70
N ASN A 122 -8.18 16.09 9.20
CA ASN A 122 -8.38 15.56 10.56
C ASN A 122 -8.68 14.06 10.54
N ILE A 123 -8.26 13.34 11.58
CA ILE A 123 -8.71 11.95 11.81
C ILE A 123 -10.08 12.04 12.46
N VAL A 124 -11.11 11.59 11.73
CA VAL A 124 -12.50 11.58 12.19
C VAL A 124 -12.92 10.24 12.77
N LEU A 125 -12.24 9.16 12.41
CA LEU A 125 -12.44 7.82 12.96
C LEU A 125 -11.10 7.12 13.14
N ASP A 126 -10.95 6.41 14.27
CA ASP A 126 -9.79 5.58 14.59
C ASP A 126 -10.30 4.32 15.30
N VAL A 127 -10.25 3.18 14.63
CA VAL A 127 -10.76 1.90 15.14
C VAL A 127 -9.73 0.79 14.98
N SER A 128 -9.66 -0.07 15.99
CA SER A 128 -8.73 -1.22 16.05
C SER A 128 -9.29 -2.35 16.90
N GLY A 129 -8.64 -3.53 16.86
CA GLY A 129 -9.01 -4.69 17.68
C GLY A 129 -10.44 -5.16 17.43
N GLU A 130 -11.12 -5.60 18.50
CA GLU A 130 -12.45 -6.22 18.42
C GLU A 130 -13.55 -5.30 17.87
N GLU A 131 -13.47 -3.99 18.10
CA GLU A 131 -14.41 -3.03 17.55
C GLU A 131 -14.33 -3.03 16.01
N ARG A 132 -13.11 -2.97 15.48
CA ARG A 132 -12.86 -3.00 14.04
C ARG A 132 -13.27 -4.34 13.41
N GLU A 133 -13.00 -5.46 14.08
CA GLU A 133 -13.31 -6.81 13.57
C GLU A 133 -14.81 -7.06 13.42
N LYS A 134 -15.62 -6.42 14.24
CA LYS A 134 -17.09 -6.52 14.22
C LYS A 134 -17.76 -5.51 13.30
N MET A 135 -16.99 -4.53 12.78
CA MET A 135 -17.52 -3.41 12.00
C MET A 135 -17.80 -3.83 10.56
N SER A 136 -18.98 -3.51 10.07
CA SER A 136 -19.35 -3.61 8.66
C SER A 136 -18.96 -2.34 7.89
N VAL A 137 -19.03 -2.41 6.56
CA VAL A 137 -18.83 -1.21 5.70
C VAL A 137 -19.91 -0.17 5.97
N ASP A 138 -21.16 -0.61 6.22
CA ASP A 138 -22.26 0.28 6.52
C ASP A 138 -22.05 1.02 7.84
N ASP A 139 -21.58 0.32 8.89
CA ASP A 139 -21.21 0.94 10.17
C ASP A 139 -20.10 1.97 10.00
N LEU A 140 -19.09 1.66 9.16
CA LEU A 140 -17.98 2.57 8.86
C LEU A 140 -18.48 3.85 8.18
N LEU A 141 -19.37 3.73 7.20
CA LEU A 141 -19.96 4.86 6.48
C LEU A 141 -20.88 5.70 7.38
N GLU A 142 -21.69 5.05 8.22
CA GLU A 142 -22.55 5.75 9.19
C GLU A 142 -21.74 6.56 10.20
N GLN A 143 -20.71 5.95 10.78
CA GLN A 143 -19.81 6.65 11.69
C GLN A 143 -19.08 7.82 11.03
N PHE A 144 -18.69 7.65 9.77
CA PHE A 144 -18.09 8.75 9.00
C PHE A 144 -19.07 9.90 8.81
N ALA A 145 -20.28 9.63 8.33
CA ALA A 145 -21.30 10.66 8.09
C ALA A 145 -21.63 11.46 9.35
N VAL A 146 -21.78 10.78 10.51
CA VAL A 146 -22.03 11.43 11.79
C VAL A 146 -20.86 12.30 12.26
N ARG A 147 -19.62 11.84 12.09
CA ARG A 147 -18.43 12.54 12.60
C ARG A 147 -17.98 13.66 11.67
N ALA A 148 -18.02 13.43 10.35
CA ALA A 148 -17.75 14.48 9.35
C ALA A 148 -18.80 15.59 9.40
N GLY A 149 -20.10 15.26 9.56
CA GLY A 149 -21.14 16.24 9.76
C GLY A 149 -20.93 17.11 11.00
N LYS A 150 -20.53 16.53 12.13
CA LYS A 150 -20.19 17.28 13.34
C LYS A 150 -18.94 18.15 13.20
N ALA A 151 -17.96 17.73 12.43
CA ALA A 151 -16.76 18.52 12.15
C ALA A 151 -17.13 19.80 11.34
N LEU A 152 -17.97 19.63 10.30
CA LEU A 152 -18.46 20.75 9.50
C LEU A 152 -19.32 21.75 10.30
N ASP A 153 -20.13 21.28 11.24
CA ASP A 153 -20.91 22.14 12.12
C ASP A 153 -20.00 22.91 13.10
N ASN A 154 -18.97 22.29 13.63
CA ASN A 154 -18.00 22.96 14.50
C ASN A 154 -17.21 24.05 13.74
N ASP A 155 -16.77 23.78 12.51
CA ASP A 155 -16.06 24.76 11.71
C ASP A 155 -16.96 25.95 11.34
N ARG A 156 -18.25 25.72 11.01
CA ARG A 156 -19.21 26.78 10.78
C ARG A 156 -19.40 27.65 12.00
N ILE A 157 -19.46 27.10 13.20
CA ILE A 157 -19.59 27.83 14.47
C ILE A 157 -18.35 28.66 14.76
N LEU A 158 -17.15 28.15 14.44
CA LEU A 158 -15.88 28.87 14.59
C LEU A 158 -15.80 30.08 13.65
N PHE A 159 -16.19 29.92 12.38
CA PHE A 159 -16.17 31.01 11.39
C PHE A 159 -17.22 32.09 11.69
N SER A 160 -18.40 31.72 12.22
CA SER A 160 -19.43 32.68 12.59
C SER A 160 -19.07 33.58 13.80
N LYS A 161 -18.08 33.17 14.62
CA LYS A 161 -17.56 33.97 15.74
C LYS A 161 -16.43 34.94 15.38
N VAL A 162 -15.91 34.88 14.16
CA VAL A 162 -14.84 35.78 13.68
C VAL A 162 -15.40 37.00 12.97
N GLU A 163 -16.69 36.99 12.60
CA GLU A 163 -17.38 38.13 11.95
C GLU A 163 -18.23 38.98 12.90
N ALA A 164 -18.11 38.80 14.21
CA ALA A 164 -18.75 39.61 15.25
C ALA A 164 -17.67 40.27 16.12
#